data_d42a3f40103deb7d1cfea6172ecce153
#
_entry.id   d42a3f40103deb7d1cfea6172ecce153
#
_cell.length_a   1.000
_cell.length_b   1.000
_cell.length_c   1.000
_cell.angle_alpha   90.00
_cell.angle_beta   90.00
_cell.angle_gamma   90.00
#
_symmetry.space_group_name_H-M   'P 1'
#
loop_
_entity.id
_entity.type
_entity.pdbx_description
1 polymer ?
#
loop_
_entity_poly.entity_id
_entity_poly.type
_entity_poly.pdbx_seq_one_letter_code
_entity_poly.pdbx_strand_id
1 'polypeptide(L)'
;MRSARAVFLLFGTLLVQQVRGVPQSQTTGTNTIHVEIDGLRNDNGKVVCSLYSSADGFPKQAEKAIAHRSALIKDKRAVCEFAGIAPNTYAIAAFHDENSNGKLDTNFMGIPREGVGASNGAKGHFGPPKFDAAAFRFQGGRLELKITVVYL
;
A
#
# COMPACT_ATOMS: atom_id res chain seq x y z
N MET A 1 -86.99 34.12 -8.92
CA MET A 1 -85.99 35.18 -8.64
C MET A 1 -85.01 34.71 -7.59
N ARG A 2 -83.74 34.87 -7.82
CA ARG A 2 -82.52 34.72 -7.04
C ARG A 2 -81.67 33.47 -7.44
N SER A 3 -80.77 33.81 -8.35
CA SER A 3 -79.61 32.98 -8.72
C SER A 3 -78.64 32.79 -7.59
N ALA A 4 -78.25 31.54 -7.31
CA ALA A 4 -77.12 31.19 -6.44
C ALA A 4 -76.01 30.71 -7.35
N ARG A 5 -74.95 31.49 -7.47
CA ARG A 5 -73.70 31.10 -8.13
C ARG A 5 -72.88 30.20 -7.21
N ALA A 6 -72.69 28.95 -7.59
CA ALA A 6 -71.74 28.04 -6.94
C ALA A 6 -70.33 28.35 -7.44
N VAL A 7 -69.45 28.75 -6.52
CA VAL A 7 -68.01 28.91 -6.78
C VAL A 7 -67.35 27.54 -6.51
N PHE A 8 -66.83 26.92 -7.57
CA PHE A 8 -66.00 25.73 -7.48
C PHE A 8 -64.56 26.16 -7.17
N LEU A 9 -64.11 25.87 -5.97
CA LEU A 9 -62.70 25.98 -5.56
C LEU A 9 -61.99 24.69 -6.00
N LEU A 10 -61.15 24.79 -7.04
CA LEU A 10 -60.22 23.75 -7.42
C LEU A 10 -59.04 23.78 -6.46
N PHE A 11 -59.01 22.79 -5.56
CA PHE A 11 -57.79 22.48 -4.77
C PHE A 11 -56.83 21.69 -5.67
N GLY A 12 -55.82 22.37 -6.19
CA GLY A 12 -54.70 21.71 -6.87
C GLY A 12 -53.75 21.03 -5.84
N THR A 13 -53.83 19.73 -5.71
CA THR A 13 -52.85 18.95 -4.92
C THR A 13 -51.54 18.92 -5.68
N LEU A 14 -50.55 19.66 -5.16
CA LEU A 14 -49.17 19.59 -5.63
C LEU A 14 -48.53 18.28 -5.17
N LEU A 15 -48.38 17.33 -6.04
CA LEU A 15 -47.70 16.05 -5.77
C LEU A 15 -46.18 16.29 -5.75
N VAL A 16 -45.62 16.50 -4.58
CA VAL A 16 -44.17 16.56 -4.39
C VAL A 16 -43.61 15.12 -4.56
N GLN A 17 -43.01 14.84 -5.69
CA GLN A 17 -42.29 13.61 -5.90
C GLN A 17 -40.99 13.67 -5.09
N GLN A 18 -40.94 12.90 -4.02
CA GLN A 18 -39.73 12.62 -3.26
C GLN A 18 -38.79 11.78 -4.13
N VAL A 19 -37.79 12.42 -4.71
CA VAL A 19 -36.67 11.70 -5.34
C VAL A 19 -35.91 10.98 -4.23
N ARG A 20 -36.19 9.70 -4.05
CA ARG A 20 -35.39 8.85 -3.18
C ARG A 20 -34.02 8.73 -3.83
N GLY A 21 -33.03 9.43 -3.25
CA GLY A 21 -31.63 9.26 -3.60
C GLY A 21 -31.25 7.78 -3.43
N VAL A 22 -30.89 7.13 -4.53
CA VAL A 22 -30.29 5.80 -4.51
C VAL A 22 -29.00 5.94 -3.70
N PRO A 23 -28.80 5.16 -2.62
CA PRO A 23 -27.52 5.17 -1.93
C PRO A 23 -26.46 4.75 -2.95
N GLN A 24 -25.58 5.69 -3.33
CA GLN A 24 -24.36 5.35 -4.05
C GLN A 24 -23.55 4.45 -3.11
N SER A 25 -23.50 3.17 -3.44
CA SER A 25 -22.52 2.25 -2.86
C SER A 25 -21.15 2.84 -3.18
N GLN A 26 -20.58 3.55 -2.21
CA GLN A 26 -19.16 3.86 -2.25
C GLN A 26 -18.46 2.51 -2.25
N THR A 27 -17.96 2.10 -3.40
CA THR A 27 -16.99 1.04 -3.51
C THR A 27 -15.80 1.54 -2.69
N THR A 28 -15.71 1.11 -1.44
CA THR A 28 -14.51 1.28 -0.64
C THR A 28 -13.45 0.41 -1.30
N GLY A 29 -12.83 0.95 -2.35
CA GLY A 29 -11.64 0.37 -2.92
C GLY A 29 -10.66 0.25 -1.76
N THR A 30 -10.33 -0.98 -1.38
CA THR A 30 -9.35 -1.24 -0.34
C THR A 30 -8.06 -0.56 -0.76
N ASN A 31 -7.67 0.51 -0.03
CA ASN A 31 -6.41 1.19 -0.23
C ASN A 31 -5.27 0.17 -0.10
N THR A 32 -4.65 -0.18 -1.20
CA THR A 32 -3.72 -1.30 -1.28
C THR A 32 -2.45 -0.89 -2.02
N ILE A 33 -1.30 -1.22 -1.43
CA ILE A 33 0.00 -1.13 -2.08
C ILE A 33 0.43 -2.56 -2.41
N HIS A 34 0.50 -2.88 -3.70
CA HIS A 34 0.93 -4.15 -4.24
C HIS A 34 2.39 -4.03 -4.70
N VAL A 35 3.25 -4.92 -4.20
CA VAL A 35 4.69 -4.83 -4.43
C VAL A 35 5.17 -6.14 -5.04
N GLU A 36 5.54 -6.09 -6.30
CA GLU A 36 6.24 -7.18 -6.96
C GLU A 36 7.72 -7.14 -6.60
N ILE A 37 8.27 -8.29 -6.20
CA ILE A 37 9.67 -8.45 -5.86
C ILE A 37 10.31 -9.38 -6.90
N ASP A 38 11.41 -8.93 -7.52
CA ASP A 38 12.22 -9.75 -8.39
C ASP A 38 13.71 -9.66 -8.05
N GLY A 39 14.57 -10.24 -8.91
CA GLY A 39 16.02 -10.29 -8.67
C GLY A 39 16.46 -11.33 -7.62
N LEU A 40 15.54 -12.19 -7.17
CA LEU A 40 15.86 -13.24 -6.21
C LEU A 40 16.74 -14.33 -6.84
N ARG A 41 17.82 -14.71 -6.16
CA ARG A 41 18.77 -15.70 -6.69
C ARG A 41 18.27 -17.15 -6.62
N ASN A 42 17.34 -17.45 -5.70
CA ASN A 42 16.72 -18.76 -5.53
C ASN A 42 15.34 -18.62 -4.87
N ASP A 43 14.63 -19.74 -4.68
CA ASP A 43 13.30 -19.80 -4.06
C ASP A 43 13.34 -20.19 -2.57
N ASN A 44 14.51 -20.21 -1.95
CA ASN A 44 14.64 -20.59 -0.53
C ASN A 44 14.04 -19.50 0.37
N GLY A 45 13.47 -19.92 1.49
CA GLY A 45 12.97 -18.99 2.51
C GLY A 45 11.76 -18.16 2.06
N LYS A 46 11.84 -16.87 2.27
CA LYS A 46 10.76 -15.92 2.00
C LYS A 46 11.30 -14.51 1.73
N VAL A 47 10.48 -13.66 1.16
CA VAL A 47 10.74 -12.20 1.15
C VAL A 47 10.04 -11.57 2.34
N VAL A 48 10.69 -10.64 3.00
CA VAL A 48 10.11 -9.77 4.02
C VAL A 48 10.11 -8.34 3.51
N CYS A 49 8.94 -7.71 3.51
CA CYS A 49 8.74 -6.30 3.13
C CYS A 49 8.31 -5.51 4.35
N SER A 50 8.93 -4.35 4.57
CA SER A 50 8.63 -3.43 5.67
C SER A 50 8.25 -2.06 5.12
N LEU A 51 7.07 -1.55 5.52
CA LEU A 51 6.53 -0.25 5.11
C LEU A 51 6.81 0.79 6.18
N TYR A 52 7.45 1.89 5.79
CA TYR A 52 7.80 3.01 6.67
C TYR A 52 7.06 4.28 6.24
N SER A 53 6.64 5.08 7.20
CA SER A 53 6.01 6.39 7.00
C SER A 53 6.92 7.57 7.33
N SER A 54 8.15 7.31 7.76
CA SER A 54 9.16 8.32 8.09
C SER A 54 10.58 7.77 7.92
N ALA A 55 11.57 8.65 7.97
CA ALA A 55 12.98 8.28 7.92
C ALA A 55 13.48 7.60 9.20
N ASP A 56 12.71 7.70 10.30
CA ASP A 56 13.10 7.10 11.58
C ASP A 56 13.15 5.57 11.45
N GLY A 57 14.34 5.03 11.63
CA GLY A 57 14.62 3.60 11.57
C GLY A 57 14.72 2.99 10.16
N PHE A 58 14.34 3.70 9.10
CA PHE A 58 14.45 3.20 7.73
C PHE A 58 15.91 3.01 7.30
N PRO A 59 16.26 1.91 6.66
CA PRO A 59 15.51 0.66 6.44
C PRO A 59 15.82 -0.43 7.48
N LYS A 60 16.62 -0.13 8.52
CA LYS A 60 17.29 -1.12 9.38
C LYS A 60 16.48 -1.53 10.61
N GLN A 61 15.67 -0.61 11.16
CA GLN A 61 14.92 -0.85 12.40
C GLN A 61 13.50 -1.28 12.05
N ALA A 62 13.31 -2.59 11.94
CA ALA A 62 12.01 -3.15 11.56
C ALA A 62 10.88 -2.73 12.51
N GLU A 63 11.18 -2.58 13.80
CA GLU A 63 10.24 -2.13 14.82
C GLU A 63 9.69 -0.71 14.60
N LYS A 64 10.32 0.09 13.73
CA LYS A 64 9.86 1.43 13.33
C LYS A 64 8.97 1.42 12.08
N ALA A 65 8.88 0.29 11.41
CA ALA A 65 7.97 0.14 10.28
C ALA A 65 6.52 0.09 10.77
N ILE A 66 5.62 0.69 9.99
CA ILE A 66 4.19 0.71 10.32
C ILE A 66 3.47 -0.59 9.93
N ALA A 67 4.07 -1.38 9.04
CA ALA A 67 3.55 -2.68 8.64
C ALA A 67 4.65 -3.58 8.08
N HIS A 68 4.48 -4.89 8.27
CA HIS A 68 5.32 -5.92 7.69
C HIS A 68 4.49 -6.93 6.90
N ARG A 69 5.07 -7.45 5.84
CA ARG A 69 4.54 -8.57 5.08
C ARG A 69 5.64 -9.56 4.74
N SER A 70 5.30 -10.84 4.86
CA SER A 70 6.17 -11.91 4.35
C SER A 70 5.48 -12.61 3.20
N ALA A 71 6.23 -12.94 2.16
CA ALA A 71 5.72 -13.60 0.97
C ALA A 71 6.58 -14.81 0.60
N LEU A 72 5.93 -15.90 0.24
CA LEU A 72 6.61 -17.06 -0.32
C LEU A 72 7.16 -16.71 -1.71
N ILE A 73 8.30 -17.31 -2.02
CA ILE A 73 8.97 -17.13 -3.30
C ILE A 73 8.52 -18.24 -4.25
N LYS A 74 8.25 -17.85 -5.49
CA LYS A 74 7.97 -18.77 -6.59
C LYS A 74 8.63 -18.23 -7.87
N ASP A 75 9.37 -19.08 -8.55
CA ASP A 75 10.06 -18.71 -9.79
C ASP A 75 10.92 -17.44 -9.63
N LYS A 76 11.61 -17.33 -8.48
CA LYS A 76 12.47 -16.18 -8.09
C LYS A 76 11.71 -14.84 -8.06
N ARG A 77 10.44 -14.89 -7.69
CA ARG A 77 9.56 -13.73 -7.51
C ARG A 77 8.73 -13.88 -6.25
N ALA A 78 8.31 -12.77 -5.70
CA ALA A 78 7.38 -12.72 -4.59
C ALA A 78 6.45 -11.51 -4.72
N VAL A 79 5.35 -11.52 -3.99
CA VAL A 79 4.41 -10.41 -3.94
C VAL A 79 4.10 -10.09 -2.48
N CYS A 80 4.39 -8.87 -2.06
CA CYS A 80 3.93 -8.32 -0.79
C CYS A 80 2.73 -7.41 -1.04
N GLU A 81 1.69 -7.51 -0.21
CA GLU A 81 0.52 -6.66 -0.31
C GLU A 81 0.19 -5.99 1.03
N PHE A 82 0.08 -4.67 1.03
CA PHE A 82 -0.31 -3.87 2.18
C PHE A 82 -1.69 -3.29 1.93
N ALA A 83 -2.71 -3.84 2.58
CA ALA A 83 -4.10 -3.39 2.50
C ALA A 83 -4.47 -2.46 3.65
N GLY A 84 -5.44 -1.57 3.43
CA GLY A 84 -5.95 -0.65 4.45
C GLY A 84 -4.99 0.50 4.76
N ILE A 85 -4.08 0.84 3.84
CA ILE A 85 -3.08 1.89 4.04
C ILE A 85 -3.69 3.27 3.75
N ALA A 86 -3.55 4.21 4.67
CA ALA A 86 -4.01 5.59 4.48
C ALA A 86 -3.14 6.33 3.43
N PRO A 87 -3.69 7.33 2.71
CA PRO A 87 -2.89 8.21 1.86
C PRO A 87 -1.78 8.92 2.65
N ASN A 88 -0.53 8.77 2.21
CA ASN A 88 0.65 9.40 2.81
C ASN A 88 1.88 9.21 1.90
N THR A 89 3.04 9.67 2.36
CA THR A 89 4.34 9.34 1.77
C THR A 89 4.95 8.16 2.54
N TYR A 90 5.40 7.16 1.80
CA TYR A 90 5.94 5.91 2.34
C TYR A 90 7.24 5.53 1.66
N ALA A 91 8.02 4.68 2.29
CA ALA A 91 9.11 3.92 1.69
C ALA A 91 9.00 2.45 2.09
N ILE A 92 9.43 1.56 1.20
CA ILE A 92 9.47 0.12 1.47
C ILE A 92 10.91 -0.36 1.42
N ALA A 93 11.30 -1.14 2.43
CA ALA A 93 12.49 -1.95 2.42
C ALA A 93 12.09 -3.43 2.30
N ALA A 94 12.80 -4.17 1.48
CA ALA A 94 12.60 -5.60 1.30
C ALA A 94 13.92 -6.36 1.45
N PHE A 95 13.85 -7.58 1.98
CA PHE A 95 15.00 -8.49 1.97
C PHE A 95 14.56 -9.94 1.73
N HIS A 96 15.50 -10.72 1.19
CA HIS A 96 15.33 -12.14 0.95
C HIS A 96 15.83 -12.91 2.16
N ASP A 97 14.95 -13.27 3.07
CA ASP A 97 15.21 -14.10 4.24
C ASP A 97 15.36 -15.58 3.82
N GLU A 98 16.58 -15.95 3.36
CA GLU A 98 16.82 -17.24 2.74
C GLU A 98 16.74 -18.42 3.72
N ASN A 99 17.07 -18.18 4.99
CA ASN A 99 17.03 -19.21 6.04
C ASN A 99 15.76 -19.14 6.90
N SER A 100 14.83 -18.22 6.60
CA SER A 100 13.54 -18.02 7.30
C SER A 100 13.69 -17.68 8.78
N ASN A 101 14.80 -17.04 9.19
CA ASN A 101 15.04 -16.63 10.57
C ASN A 101 14.35 -15.32 10.97
N GLY A 102 13.74 -14.61 10.00
CA GLY A 102 13.02 -13.36 10.19
C GLY A 102 13.91 -12.13 10.37
N LYS A 103 15.21 -12.25 10.11
CA LYS A 103 16.20 -11.17 10.25
C LYS A 103 17.07 -11.09 9.02
N LEU A 104 17.52 -9.90 8.69
CA LEU A 104 18.52 -9.70 7.65
C LEU A 104 19.90 -10.13 8.19
N ASP A 105 20.46 -11.18 7.63
CA ASP A 105 21.79 -11.64 7.97
C ASP A 105 22.87 -10.73 7.37
N THR A 106 23.85 -10.37 8.19
CA THR A 106 24.98 -9.52 7.81
C THR A 106 26.31 -10.19 8.15
N ASN A 107 27.38 -9.74 7.50
CA ASN A 107 28.72 -10.08 7.90
C ASN A 107 29.17 -9.23 9.12
N PHE A 108 30.39 -9.45 9.58
CA PHE A 108 30.95 -8.73 10.74
C PHE A 108 31.12 -7.20 10.52
N MET A 109 31.09 -6.74 9.25
CA MET A 109 31.14 -5.31 8.90
C MET A 109 29.70 -4.73 8.72
N GLY A 110 28.65 -5.50 8.97
CA GLY A 110 27.26 -5.07 8.80
C GLY A 110 26.78 -5.04 7.34
N ILE A 111 27.54 -5.67 6.41
CA ILE A 111 27.13 -5.78 5.00
C ILE A 111 26.17 -6.96 4.89
N PRO A 112 25.00 -6.79 4.23
CA PRO A 112 24.06 -7.87 4.00
C PRO A 112 24.69 -9.07 3.29
N ARG A 113 24.41 -10.27 3.80
CA ARG A 113 24.70 -11.56 3.14
C ARG A 113 23.53 -12.04 2.29
N GLU A 114 22.36 -11.55 2.62
CA GLU A 114 21.10 -11.82 1.94
C GLU A 114 20.76 -10.68 0.99
N GLY A 115 19.85 -10.95 0.05
CA GLY A 115 19.43 -9.96 -0.92
C GLY A 115 18.61 -8.83 -0.30
N VAL A 116 18.84 -7.60 -0.72
CA VAL A 116 18.13 -6.40 -0.22
C VAL A 116 17.63 -5.55 -1.37
N GLY A 117 16.52 -4.84 -1.13
CA GLY A 117 15.93 -3.91 -2.08
C GLY A 117 15.12 -2.82 -1.39
N ALA A 118 14.86 -1.74 -2.09
CA ALA A 118 14.00 -0.67 -1.61
C ALA A 118 13.14 -0.11 -2.75
N SER A 119 12.02 0.51 -2.39
CA SER A 119 11.17 1.22 -3.34
C SER A 119 11.95 2.27 -4.14
N ASN A 120 11.47 2.60 -5.35
CA ASN A 120 12.14 3.48 -6.32
C ASN A 120 13.53 3.00 -6.77
N GLY A 121 13.89 1.73 -6.53
CA GLY A 121 15.24 1.23 -6.80
C GLY A 121 16.32 1.97 -6.02
N ALA A 122 15.97 2.55 -4.86
CA ALA A 122 16.88 3.33 -4.05
C ALA A 122 18.08 2.49 -3.58
N LYS A 123 19.25 3.05 -3.75
CA LYS A 123 20.54 2.44 -3.38
C LYS A 123 21.31 3.37 -2.45
N GLY A 124 22.04 2.79 -1.51
CA GLY A 124 23.04 3.52 -0.73
C GLY A 124 24.41 3.47 -1.41
N HIS A 125 25.22 4.52 -1.25
CA HIS A 125 26.59 4.53 -1.79
C HIS A 125 27.60 3.96 -0.78
N PHE A 126 27.48 4.34 0.49
CA PHE A 126 28.33 3.86 1.59
C PHE A 126 27.50 3.37 2.78
N GLY A 127 26.40 2.68 2.51
CA GLY A 127 25.47 2.21 3.53
C GLY A 127 24.08 1.98 2.94
N PRO A 128 23.04 1.86 3.77
CA PRO A 128 21.68 1.65 3.29
C PRO A 128 21.13 2.88 2.55
N PRO A 129 20.10 2.68 1.71
CA PRO A 129 19.42 3.82 1.08
C PRO A 129 18.79 4.73 2.11
N LYS A 130 18.66 6.02 1.76
CA LYS A 130 17.93 7.00 2.57
C LYS A 130 16.43 6.89 2.27
N PHE A 131 15.61 7.25 3.26
CA PHE A 131 14.15 7.28 3.12
C PHE A 131 13.70 8.11 1.93
N ASP A 132 14.20 9.33 1.78
CA ASP A 132 13.79 10.25 0.69
C ASP A 132 14.06 9.67 -0.69
N ALA A 133 15.14 8.90 -0.86
CA ALA A 133 15.43 8.23 -2.13
C ALA A 133 14.45 7.08 -2.44
N ALA A 134 13.94 6.42 -1.42
CA ALA A 134 12.97 5.32 -1.52
C ALA A 134 11.52 5.80 -1.46
N ALA A 135 11.27 7.05 -1.05
CA ALA A 135 9.94 7.57 -0.76
C ALA A 135 9.07 7.67 -2.02
N PHE A 136 7.82 7.25 -1.88
CA PHE A 136 6.76 7.39 -2.87
C PHE A 136 5.49 7.93 -2.22
N ARG A 137 4.68 8.66 -3.00
CA ARG A 137 3.40 9.17 -2.53
C ARG A 137 2.29 8.19 -2.86
N PHE A 138 1.56 7.76 -1.84
CA PHE A 138 0.34 6.97 -1.96
C PHE A 138 -0.88 7.87 -1.74
N GLN A 139 -1.80 7.92 -2.70
CA GLN A 139 -2.99 8.78 -2.67
C GLN A 139 -4.28 7.99 -2.41
N GLY A 140 -4.17 6.70 -2.10
CA GLY A 140 -5.31 5.79 -1.96
C GLY A 140 -5.56 4.97 -3.22
N GLY A 141 -6.53 4.07 -3.16
CA GLY A 141 -6.82 3.13 -4.23
C GLY A 141 -5.80 1.99 -4.29
N ARG A 142 -5.46 1.51 -5.49
CA ARG A 142 -4.45 0.47 -5.70
C ARG A 142 -3.20 1.06 -6.35
N LEU A 143 -2.06 0.87 -5.73
CA LEU A 143 -0.75 1.25 -6.24
C LEU A 143 0.08 -0.01 -6.51
N GLU A 144 0.63 -0.12 -7.72
CA GLU A 144 1.54 -1.19 -8.12
C GLU A 144 2.98 -0.67 -8.05
N LEU A 145 3.84 -1.39 -7.35
CA LEU A 145 5.27 -1.10 -7.22
C LEU A 145 6.08 -2.33 -7.58
N LYS A 146 7.32 -2.09 -8.01
CA LYS A 146 8.30 -3.13 -8.26
C LYS A 146 9.57 -2.84 -7.48
N ILE A 147 10.11 -3.85 -6.80
CA ILE A 147 11.40 -3.79 -6.10
C ILE A 147 12.28 -4.92 -6.63
N THR A 148 13.45 -4.56 -7.12
CA THR A 148 14.47 -5.54 -7.51
C THR A 148 15.46 -5.73 -6.38
N VAL A 149 15.56 -6.96 -5.90
CA VAL A 149 16.52 -7.37 -4.87
C VAL A 149 17.90 -7.53 -5.48
N VAL A 150 18.91 -7.03 -4.77
CA VAL A 150 20.33 -7.17 -5.13
C VAL A 150 21.11 -7.80 -3.98
N TYR A 151 22.17 -8.53 -4.30
CA TYR A 151 23.10 -9.16 -3.35
C TYR A 151 24.43 -8.40 -3.41
N LEU A 152 24.99 -8.04 -2.24
CA LEU A 152 26.18 -7.19 -2.09
C LEU A 152 27.46 -8.02 -1.88
#